data_b0c0d267350caa5b3768613ea56f1975
#
_entry.id   b0c0d267350caa5b3768613ea56f1975
#
_cell.length_a   1.000
_cell.length_b   1.000
_cell.length_c   1.000
_cell.angle_alpha   90.00
_cell.angle_beta   90.00
_cell.angle_gamma   90.00
#
_symmetry.space_group_name_H-M   'P 1'
#
loop_
_entity.id
_entity.type
_entity.pdbx_description
1 polymer ?
#
loop_
_entity_poly.entity_id
_entity_poly.type
_entity_poly.pdbx_seq_one_letter_code
_entity_poly.pdbx_strand_id
1 'polypeptide(L)'
;TAIILGQEKFGASDIALAMADQDIVIPMVGMVQSLNVSVACSVVLYEAQRQRQIAGMYNNARLPEQRRQKVLFQGGHPIFAEACQRKGLPYPEIDEEGQIVANEEWWQKMQMSKDAWQRLDE
;
A
#
# COMPACT_ATOMS: atom_id res chain seq x y z
N THR A 1 -13.29 3.83 3.69
CA THR A 1 -13.15 4.46 5.01
C THR A 1 -11.87 5.30 5.00
N ALA A 2 -11.97 6.52 5.45
CA ALA A 2 -10.84 7.42 5.69
C ALA A 2 -10.70 7.63 7.20
N ILE A 3 -9.48 7.76 7.68
CA ILE A 3 -9.18 8.04 9.09
C ILE A 3 -8.54 9.42 9.15
N ILE A 4 -9.14 10.32 9.93
CA ILE A 4 -8.59 11.65 10.20
C ILE A 4 -7.79 11.56 11.49
N LEU A 5 -6.52 11.90 11.42
CA LEU A 5 -5.63 11.95 12.57
C LEU A 5 -5.38 13.41 12.94
N GLY A 6 -5.62 13.76 14.19
CA GLY A 6 -5.38 15.09 14.71
C GLY A 6 -3.90 15.35 14.97
N GLN A 7 -3.54 16.62 15.06
CA GLN A 7 -2.21 17.07 15.46
C GLN A 7 -1.98 16.76 16.95
N GLU A 8 -0.75 16.40 17.32
CA GLU A 8 -0.40 15.99 18.71
C GLU A 8 -0.76 17.04 19.78
N LYS A 9 -0.62 18.32 19.45
CA LYS A 9 -0.81 19.41 20.41
C LYS A 9 -2.25 19.97 20.43
N PHE A 10 -2.90 20.03 19.27
CA PHE A 10 -4.20 20.71 19.13
C PHE A 10 -5.34 19.76 18.69
N GLY A 11 -5.04 18.50 18.41
CA GLY A 11 -6.02 17.54 17.92
C GLY A 11 -6.47 17.82 16.48
N ALA A 12 -7.64 17.35 16.12
CA ALA A 12 -8.28 17.64 14.84
C ALA A 12 -8.97 19.02 14.90
N SER A 13 -9.01 19.74 13.77
CA SER A 13 -9.72 21.02 13.70
C SER A 13 -11.24 20.82 13.81
N ASP A 14 -11.95 21.85 14.27
CA ASP A 14 -13.43 21.84 14.38
C ASP A 14 -14.09 21.51 13.03
N ILE A 15 -13.51 21.98 11.91
CA ILE A 15 -13.99 21.68 10.57
C ILE A 15 -13.85 20.18 10.27
N ALA A 16 -12.69 19.58 10.62
CA ALA A 16 -12.45 18.15 10.40
C ALA A 16 -13.40 17.30 11.26
N LEU A 17 -13.62 17.69 12.51
CA LEU A 17 -14.58 17.03 13.40
C LEU A 17 -16.01 17.13 12.89
N ALA A 18 -16.42 18.30 12.39
CA ALA A 18 -17.75 18.51 11.81
C ALA A 18 -17.99 17.71 10.52
N MET A 19 -16.92 17.35 9.79
CA MET A 19 -16.99 16.55 8.57
C MET A 19 -16.88 15.04 8.83
N ALA A 20 -16.48 14.63 10.03
CA ALA A 20 -16.34 13.22 10.38
C ALA A 20 -17.72 12.57 10.58
N ASP A 21 -17.89 11.37 10.03
CA ASP A 21 -19.12 10.59 10.24
C ASP A 21 -19.17 10.03 11.67
N GLN A 22 -18.04 9.78 12.29
CA GLN A 22 -17.94 9.22 13.63
C GLN A 22 -16.57 9.52 14.28
N ASP A 23 -16.60 9.82 15.56
CA ASP A 23 -15.41 9.94 16.38
C ASP A 23 -15.03 8.59 16.96
N ILE A 24 -13.72 8.33 17.01
CA ILE A 24 -13.15 7.15 17.68
C ILE A 24 -12.14 7.59 18.73
N VAL A 25 -12.15 6.90 19.86
CA VAL A 25 -11.25 7.17 20.98
C VAL A 25 -10.48 5.90 21.33
N ILE A 26 -9.17 6.02 21.48
CA ILE A 26 -8.34 4.97 22.05
C ILE A 26 -8.35 5.18 23.58
N PRO A 27 -8.92 4.24 24.36
CA PRO A 27 -8.94 4.38 25.82
C PRO A 27 -7.51 4.43 26.37
N MET A 28 -7.22 5.44 27.17
CA MET A 28 -5.92 5.61 27.83
C MET A 28 -6.03 5.32 29.32
N VAL A 29 -5.12 4.51 29.84
CA VAL A 29 -5.03 4.21 31.27
C VAL A 29 -3.69 4.73 31.78
N GLY A 30 -3.73 5.64 32.74
CA GLY A 30 -2.53 6.20 33.34
C GLY A 30 -2.40 7.71 33.19
N MET A 31 -1.19 8.22 33.40
CA MET A 31 -0.92 9.66 33.44
C MET A 31 -0.77 10.31 32.05
N VAL A 32 -0.53 9.52 31.00
CA VAL A 32 -0.38 10.01 29.63
C VAL A 32 -1.74 10.14 28.98
N GLN A 33 -2.07 11.33 28.47
CA GLN A 33 -3.38 11.62 27.89
C GLN A 33 -3.45 11.40 26.38
N SER A 34 -2.32 11.25 25.69
CA SER A 34 -2.26 11.07 24.24
C SER A 34 -1.15 10.13 23.83
N LEU A 35 -1.36 9.45 22.70
CA LEU A 35 -0.33 8.68 21.99
C LEU A 35 0.30 9.54 20.90
N ASN A 36 1.54 9.22 20.55
CA ASN A 36 2.11 9.70 19.28
C ASN A 36 1.15 9.34 18.14
N VAL A 37 0.97 10.26 17.19
CA VAL A 37 -0.01 10.10 16.09
C VAL A 37 0.23 8.85 15.26
N SER A 38 1.49 8.47 15.03
CA SER A 38 1.84 7.24 14.30
C SER A 38 1.44 5.98 15.08
N VAL A 39 1.60 6.00 16.40
CA VAL A 39 1.19 4.91 17.27
C VAL A 39 -0.34 4.80 17.31
N ALA A 40 -1.04 5.92 17.46
CA ALA A 40 -2.49 5.95 17.41
C ALA A 40 -3.04 5.40 16.09
N CYS A 41 -2.44 5.81 14.98
CA CYS A 41 -2.77 5.29 13.65
C CYS A 41 -2.59 3.77 13.57
N SER A 42 -1.47 3.26 14.03
CA SER A 42 -1.17 1.83 14.03
C SER A 42 -2.17 1.01 14.85
N VAL A 43 -2.55 1.49 16.01
CA VAL A 43 -3.55 0.83 16.88
C VAL A 43 -4.92 0.78 16.21
N VAL A 44 -5.37 1.90 15.62
CA VAL A 44 -6.66 1.97 14.93
C VAL A 44 -6.68 1.06 13.69
N LEU A 45 -5.61 1.06 12.90
CA LEU A 45 -5.50 0.21 11.70
C LEU A 45 -5.44 -1.27 12.06
N TYR A 46 -4.74 -1.63 13.11
CA TYR A 46 -4.67 -3.01 13.58
C TYR A 46 -6.05 -3.52 14.05
N GLU A 47 -6.78 -2.71 14.81
CA GLU A 47 -8.15 -3.06 15.23
C GLU A 47 -9.10 -3.13 14.03
N ALA A 48 -9.01 -2.23 13.07
CA ALA A 48 -9.77 -2.29 11.84
C ALA A 48 -9.48 -3.56 11.03
N GLN A 49 -8.21 -3.98 10.96
CA GLN A 49 -7.82 -5.24 10.32
C GLN A 49 -8.45 -6.44 11.03
N ARG A 50 -8.37 -6.47 12.37
CA ARG A 50 -8.97 -7.54 13.18
C ARG A 50 -10.47 -7.67 12.93
N GLN A 51 -11.20 -6.56 12.94
CA GLN A 51 -12.65 -6.56 12.67
C GLN A 51 -12.97 -7.03 11.26
N ARG A 52 -12.23 -6.58 10.26
CA ARG A 52 -12.40 -7.00 8.87
C ARG A 52 -12.12 -8.48 8.65
N GLN A 53 -11.14 -9.01 9.35
CA GLN A 53 -10.82 -10.44 9.30
C GLN A 53 -11.94 -11.27 9.89
N ILE A 54 -12.48 -10.89 11.05
CA ILE A 54 -13.63 -11.56 11.69
C ILE A 54 -14.87 -11.48 10.79
N ALA A 55 -15.09 -10.34 10.14
CA ALA A 55 -16.18 -10.15 9.19
C ALA A 55 -15.98 -10.88 7.84
N GLY A 56 -14.91 -11.64 7.66
CA GLY A 56 -14.61 -12.36 6.44
C GLY A 56 -14.34 -11.48 5.22
N MET A 57 -14.01 -10.20 5.44
CA MET A 57 -13.84 -9.23 4.34
C MET A 57 -12.62 -9.50 3.45
N TYR A 58 -11.70 -10.35 3.91
CA TYR A 58 -10.51 -10.75 3.16
C TYR A 58 -10.65 -12.11 2.46
N ASN A 59 -11.77 -12.81 2.64
CA ASN A 59 -11.97 -14.13 2.07
C ASN A 59 -12.13 -14.11 0.53
N ASN A 60 -12.53 -12.98 -0.02
CA ASN A 60 -12.71 -12.80 -1.45
C ASN A 60 -11.90 -11.63 -1.97
N ALA A 61 -11.13 -11.85 -3.02
CA ALA A 61 -10.42 -10.79 -3.73
C ALA A 61 -11.45 -9.81 -4.32
N ARG A 62 -11.27 -8.51 -4.05
CA ARG A 62 -12.16 -7.45 -4.53
C ARG A 62 -11.63 -6.74 -5.78
N LEU A 63 -10.34 -6.87 -6.06
CA LEU A 63 -9.74 -6.31 -7.26
C LEU A 63 -9.93 -7.25 -8.44
N PRO A 64 -10.35 -6.75 -9.60
CA PRO A 64 -10.26 -7.51 -10.84
C PRO A 64 -8.84 -8.00 -11.06
N GLU A 65 -8.69 -9.22 -11.59
CA GLU A 65 -7.37 -9.85 -11.75
C GLU A 65 -6.36 -8.97 -12.49
N GLN A 66 -6.78 -8.36 -13.58
CA GLN A 66 -5.93 -7.45 -14.35
C GLN A 66 -5.40 -6.28 -13.51
N ARG A 67 -6.23 -5.73 -12.61
CA ARG A 67 -5.82 -4.64 -11.71
C ARG A 67 -4.91 -5.15 -10.61
N ARG A 68 -5.16 -6.35 -10.10
CA ARG A 68 -4.31 -7.02 -9.11
C ARG A 68 -2.90 -7.23 -9.67
N GLN A 69 -2.79 -7.81 -10.85
CA GLN A 69 -1.52 -8.03 -11.55
C GLN A 69 -0.76 -6.73 -11.78
N LYS A 70 -1.45 -5.68 -12.22
CA LYS A 70 -0.83 -4.37 -12.40
C LYS A 70 -0.26 -3.80 -11.09
N VAL A 71 -0.99 -3.90 -10.00
CA VAL A 71 -0.54 -3.41 -8.67
C VAL A 71 0.65 -4.23 -8.17
N LEU A 72 0.61 -5.56 -8.32
CA LEU A 72 1.70 -6.45 -7.94
C LEU A 72 2.98 -6.14 -8.73
N PHE A 73 2.86 -5.97 -10.04
CA PHE A 73 4.01 -5.64 -10.88
C PHE A 73 4.60 -4.26 -10.55
N GLN A 74 3.76 -3.23 -10.40
CA GLN A 74 4.22 -1.88 -10.09
C GLN A 74 4.85 -1.78 -8.69
N GLY A 75 4.30 -2.49 -7.71
CA GLY A 75 4.78 -2.46 -6.33
C GLY A 75 5.96 -3.37 -6.08
N GLY A 76 5.96 -4.57 -6.66
CA GLY A 76 7.01 -5.56 -6.50
C GLY A 76 8.23 -5.34 -7.40
N HIS A 77 8.00 -4.77 -8.59
CA HIS A 77 9.04 -4.58 -9.60
C HIS A 77 9.05 -3.15 -10.18
N PRO A 78 9.21 -2.10 -9.35
CA PRO A 78 9.04 -0.71 -9.77
C PRO A 78 9.96 -0.29 -10.90
N ILE A 79 11.19 -0.80 -10.93
CA ILE A 79 12.18 -0.49 -11.99
C ILE A 79 11.74 -1.06 -13.34
N PHE A 80 11.25 -2.30 -13.34
CA PHE A 80 10.73 -2.92 -14.57
C PHE A 80 9.43 -2.25 -15.01
N ALA A 81 8.59 -1.82 -14.08
CA ALA A 81 7.36 -1.09 -14.38
C ALA A 81 7.67 0.26 -15.07
N GLU A 82 8.64 1.00 -14.58
CA GLU A 82 9.10 2.24 -15.19
C GLU A 82 9.72 2.00 -16.57
N ALA A 83 10.55 0.96 -16.73
CA ALA A 83 11.14 0.57 -18.00
C ALA A 83 10.06 0.17 -19.03
N CYS A 84 9.02 -0.56 -18.63
CA CYS A 84 7.86 -0.87 -19.47
C CYS A 84 7.18 0.40 -19.97
N GLN A 85 6.94 1.36 -19.09
CA GLN A 85 6.31 2.62 -19.45
C GLN A 85 7.15 3.40 -20.48
N ARG A 86 8.47 3.51 -20.26
CA ARG A 86 9.38 4.20 -21.20
C ARG A 86 9.46 3.52 -22.56
N LYS A 87 9.40 2.19 -22.58
CA LYS A 87 9.56 1.39 -23.81
C LYS A 87 8.23 1.04 -24.49
N GLY A 88 7.08 1.42 -23.89
CA GLY A 88 5.76 1.06 -24.41
C GLY A 88 5.48 -0.44 -24.38
N LEU A 89 6.07 -1.18 -23.42
CA LEU A 89 5.88 -2.62 -23.27
C LEU A 89 4.71 -2.94 -22.33
N PRO A 90 3.93 -3.99 -22.62
CA PRO A 90 2.91 -4.45 -21.70
C PRO A 90 3.55 -5.01 -20.42
N TYR A 91 2.83 -4.89 -19.31
CA TYR A 91 3.25 -5.54 -18.07
C TYR A 91 3.09 -7.06 -18.18
N PRO A 92 4.08 -7.84 -17.76
CA PRO A 92 3.99 -9.29 -17.71
C PRO A 92 3.14 -9.74 -16.53
N GLU A 93 2.83 -11.02 -16.47
CA GLU A 93 2.15 -11.64 -15.33
C GLU A 93 3.13 -11.79 -14.15
N ILE A 94 2.57 -11.79 -12.94
CA ILE A 94 3.25 -12.09 -11.69
C ILE A 94 2.67 -13.37 -11.14
N ASP A 95 3.53 -14.35 -10.82
CA ASP A 95 3.11 -15.61 -10.22
C ASP A 95 2.75 -15.47 -8.72
N GLU A 96 2.44 -16.60 -8.08
CA GLU A 96 2.06 -16.65 -6.68
C GLU A 96 3.24 -16.34 -5.73
N GLU A 97 4.46 -16.55 -6.18
CA GLU A 97 5.71 -16.24 -5.47
C GLU A 97 6.17 -14.78 -5.69
N GLY A 98 5.46 -14.01 -6.51
CA GLY A 98 5.76 -12.61 -6.81
C GLY A 98 6.83 -12.44 -7.91
N GLN A 99 7.12 -13.48 -8.69
CA GLN A 99 8.12 -13.45 -9.75
C GLN A 99 7.49 -13.04 -11.10
N ILE A 100 8.31 -12.45 -11.95
CA ILE A 100 7.90 -12.04 -13.30
C ILE A 100 7.81 -13.26 -14.21
N VAL A 101 6.61 -13.50 -14.75
CA VAL A 101 6.37 -14.52 -15.79
C VAL A 101 6.30 -13.82 -17.15
N ALA A 102 7.38 -13.88 -17.89
CA ALA A 102 7.47 -13.26 -19.23
C ALA A 102 8.19 -14.18 -20.20
N ASN A 103 7.86 -14.03 -21.49
CA ASN A 103 8.54 -14.76 -22.56
C ASN A 103 9.91 -14.14 -22.88
N GLU A 104 10.70 -14.88 -23.66
CA GLU A 104 12.06 -14.47 -24.04
C GLU A 104 12.08 -13.16 -24.85
N GLU A 105 11.07 -12.91 -25.67
CA GLU A 105 10.94 -11.69 -26.44
C GLU A 105 10.78 -10.46 -25.52
N TRP A 106 10.00 -10.59 -24.45
CA TRP A 106 9.82 -9.53 -23.47
C TRP A 106 11.16 -9.23 -22.76
N TRP A 107 11.87 -10.25 -22.31
CA TRP A 107 13.18 -10.09 -21.70
C TRP A 107 14.22 -9.46 -22.63
N GLN A 108 14.22 -9.83 -23.90
CA GLN A 108 15.10 -9.20 -24.90
C GLN A 108 14.79 -7.71 -25.08
N LYS A 109 13.50 -7.33 -25.11
CA LYS A 109 13.07 -5.92 -25.19
C LYS A 109 13.36 -5.15 -23.90
N MET A 110 13.41 -5.86 -22.78
CA MET A 110 13.70 -5.28 -21.47
C MET A 110 15.19 -5.13 -21.19
N GLN A 111 16.10 -5.53 -22.08
CA GLN A 111 17.55 -5.39 -21.84
C GLN A 111 17.86 -4.01 -21.28
N MET A 112 18.21 -4.00 -20.02
CA MET A 112 18.74 -2.82 -19.35
C MET A 112 20.18 -2.59 -19.82
N SER A 113 20.57 -1.34 -20.04
CA SER A 113 21.97 -1.02 -20.24
C SER A 113 22.80 -1.49 -19.04
N LYS A 114 24.07 -1.82 -19.28
CA LYS A 114 24.99 -2.25 -18.23
C LYS A 114 25.02 -1.29 -17.04
N ASP A 115 24.87 0.02 -17.29
CA ASP A 115 24.83 1.08 -16.30
C ASP A 115 23.53 1.10 -15.47
N ALA A 116 22.46 0.49 -15.95
CA ALA A 116 21.21 0.36 -15.20
C ALA A 116 21.26 -0.79 -14.19
N TRP A 117 21.99 -1.85 -14.50
CA TRP A 117 22.21 -2.97 -13.56
C TRP A 117 23.08 -2.58 -12.36
N GLN A 118 24.10 -1.75 -12.56
CA GLN A 118 24.99 -1.31 -11.48
C GLN A 118 24.29 -0.46 -10.41
N ARG A 119 23.15 0.17 -10.72
CA ARG A 119 22.34 0.94 -9.76
C ARG A 119 21.35 0.10 -8.95
N LEU A 120 21.24 -1.19 -9.25
CA LEU A 120 20.34 -2.11 -8.53
C LEU A 120 21.05 -2.81 -7.36
N ASP A 121 22.39 -2.79 -7.36
CA ASP A 121 23.21 -3.42 -6.32
C ASP A 121 23.70 -2.42 -5.24
N GLU A 122 23.29 -1.13 -5.33
CA GLU A 122 23.50 -0.11 -4.30
C GLU A 122 22.24 0.08 -3.42
#